data_170125598b955e07158234b5e1c21b6c
#
_entry.id   170125598b955e07158234b5e1c21b6c
#
_cell.length_a   1.000
_cell.length_b   1.000
_cell.length_c   1.000
_cell.angle_alpha   90.00
_cell.angle_beta   90.00
_cell.angle_gamma   90.00
#
_symmetry.space_group_name_H-M   'P 1'
#
loop_
_entity.id
_entity.type
_entity.pdbx_description
1 polymer ?
#
loop_
_entity_poly.entity_id
_entity_poly.type
_entity_poly.pdbx_seq_one_letter_code
_entity_poly.pdbx_strand_id
1 'polypeptide(L)'
;MTYKQARTKFTIEEIFMFPFVLAGKIYGSLFPLKTKHSVFLFFPNADIGGSPKVNIDITNCIKDKKPLIIFSKKPNNNKFKDQFTIEGVRIIDLHKHIDNKLYHFVNFFYRGIIASWINKEKEAVVLGGECMFFYKMLPHLRKDIPRIEVCHLPTWLHYSIGHIDRITWRIFSTQKLKEEVIKQYDENSIEQKFYNRLLFIDNAIDIPAYEEINNEKLEIVFIGRGSPQKRVPLITAIAKRMHEANDPVHFSFVGDVENVVNIQDFPFCQFYGNVNNESLMNKIYNGSDALILTSAFEGLPVVVMMMMAYGRVVISTAVNGIPDYISHMENGLLITATEEEKIIDEGVSYIRLLIADKALQKKLGLRSREIAIEKFSRENFCREYRQLLIGKE
;
A
#
# COMPACT_ATOMS: atom_id res chain seq x y z
N MET A 1 -12.23 -3.80 -21.58
CA MET A 1 -12.17 -5.21 -22.10
C MET A 1 -12.97 -6.05 -21.12
N THR A 2 -13.97 -6.80 -21.60
CA THR A 2 -14.78 -7.68 -20.75
C THR A 2 -13.97 -8.93 -20.33
N TYR A 3 -14.45 -9.64 -19.31
CA TYR A 3 -13.85 -10.90 -18.88
C TYR A 3 -13.71 -11.92 -20.02
N LYS A 4 -14.78 -12.11 -20.82
CA LYS A 4 -14.76 -13.05 -21.96
C LYS A 4 -13.74 -12.66 -23.01
N GLN A 5 -13.66 -11.37 -23.36
CA GLN A 5 -12.65 -10.89 -24.32
C GLN A 5 -11.22 -11.10 -23.80
N ALA A 6 -10.98 -10.82 -22.51
CA ALA A 6 -9.68 -11.04 -21.89
C ALA A 6 -9.30 -12.53 -21.93
N ARG A 7 -10.22 -13.42 -21.57
CA ARG A 7 -10.02 -14.88 -21.60
C ARG A 7 -9.67 -15.39 -23.00
N THR A 8 -10.45 -14.99 -24.00
CA THR A 8 -10.21 -15.39 -25.40
C THR A 8 -8.82 -14.94 -25.84
N LYS A 9 -8.48 -13.67 -25.62
CA LYS A 9 -7.15 -13.13 -25.94
C LYS A 9 -6.03 -13.94 -25.30
N PHE A 10 -6.13 -14.23 -24.00
CA PHE A 10 -5.08 -14.97 -23.29
C PHE A 10 -4.98 -16.42 -23.75
N THR A 11 -6.09 -17.08 -24.07
CA THR A 11 -6.07 -18.44 -24.64
C THR A 11 -5.34 -18.48 -25.98
N ILE A 12 -5.60 -17.51 -26.86
CA ILE A 12 -4.91 -17.40 -28.15
C ILE A 12 -3.41 -17.17 -27.92
N GLU A 13 -3.04 -16.25 -27.02
CA GLU A 13 -1.64 -16.02 -26.67
C GLU A 13 -0.95 -17.29 -26.17
N GLU A 14 -1.61 -18.08 -25.31
CA GLU A 14 -1.06 -19.32 -24.77
C GLU A 14 -0.76 -20.37 -25.85
N ILE A 15 -1.62 -20.48 -26.86
CA ILE A 15 -1.41 -21.40 -28.00
C ILE A 15 -0.16 -20.99 -28.78
N PHE A 16 -0.05 -19.69 -29.14
CA PHE A 16 1.11 -19.21 -29.91
C PHE A 16 2.44 -19.30 -29.15
N MET A 17 2.39 -19.13 -27.80
CA MET A 17 3.60 -19.18 -26.98
C MET A 17 4.02 -20.59 -26.60
N PHE A 18 3.14 -21.58 -26.79
CA PHE A 18 3.35 -22.95 -26.34
C PHE A 18 4.72 -23.54 -26.69
N PRO A 19 5.24 -23.46 -27.93
CA PRO A 19 6.53 -24.06 -28.31
C PRO A 19 7.70 -23.50 -27.47
N PHE A 20 7.73 -22.17 -27.26
CA PHE A 20 8.80 -21.52 -26.50
C PHE A 20 8.71 -21.84 -25.00
N VAL A 21 7.50 -21.89 -24.46
CA VAL A 21 7.27 -22.26 -23.05
C VAL A 21 7.66 -23.72 -22.83
N LEU A 22 7.34 -24.62 -23.78
CA LEU A 22 7.73 -26.03 -23.72
C LEU A 22 9.24 -26.18 -23.72
N ALA A 23 9.93 -25.50 -24.63
CA ALA A 23 11.39 -25.50 -24.67
C ALA A 23 11.99 -24.99 -23.35
N GLY A 24 11.41 -23.93 -22.77
CA GLY A 24 11.81 -23.44 -21.47
C GLY A 24 11.55 -24.44 -20.32
N LYS A 25 10.43 -25.18 -20.35
CA LYS A 25 10.15 -26.23 -19.35
C LYS A 25 11.18 -27.38 -19.46
N ILE A 26 11.53 -27.80 -20.66
CA ILE A 26 12.57 -28.83 -20.88
C ILE A 26 13.91 -28.33 -20.33
N TYR A 27 14.32 -27.13 -20.69
CA TYR A 27 15.55 -26.52 -20.18
C TYR A 27 15.55 -26.41 -18.63
N GLY A 28 14.50 -25.88 -18.02
CA GLY A 28 14.39 -25.78 -16.57
C GLY A 28 14.34 -27.13 -15.85
N SER A 29 13.90 -28.19 -16.55
CA SER A 29 13.94 -29.55 -16.04
C SER A 29 15.36 -30.12 -16.02
N LEU A 30 16.16 -29.83 -17.07
CA LEU A 30 17.55 -30.23 -17.16
C LEU A 30 18.46 -29.41 -16.21
N PHE A 31 18.12 -28.14 -15.97
CA PHE A 31 18.88 -27.23 -15.14
C PHE A 31 18.00 -26.76 -13.96
N PRO A 32 17.74 -27.60 -12.94
CA PRO A 32 16.93 -27.25 -11.80
C PRO A 32 17.61 -26.22 -10.88
N LEU A 33 16.83 -25.58 -10.03
CA LEU A 33 17.38 -24.76 -8.96
C LEU A 33 18.25 -25.63 -8.03
N LYS A 34 19.39 -25.07 -7.62
CA LYS A 34 20.30 -25.76 -6.65
C LYS A 34 19.72 -25.80 -5.23
N THR A 35 18.80 -24.90 -4.90
CA THR A 35 18.15 -24.78 -3.59
C THR A 35 16.64 -24.98 -3.76
N LYS A 36 16.03 -25.62 -2.75
CA LYS A 36 14.57 -25.78 -2.68
C LYS A 36 13.92 -24.50 -2.13
N HIS A 37 12.79 -24.13 -2.69
CA HIS A 37 12.00 -23.00 -2.24
C HIS A 37 10.52 -23.38 -2.28
N SER A 38 9.79 -23.12 -1.20
CA SER A 38 8.33 -23.33 -1.16
C SER A 38 7.55 -22.09 -1.54
N VAL A 39 8.11 -20.89 -1.36
CA VAL A 39 7.45 -19.62 -1.67
C VAL A 39 8.17 -18.88 -2.78
N PHE A 40 7.42 -18.51 -3.81
CA PHE A 40 7.90 -17.77 -4.97
C PHE A 40 7.19 -16.42 -5.07
N LEU A 41 7.95 -15.35 -5.02
CA LEU A 41 7.45 -13.97 -5.01
C LEU A 41 7.78 -13.28 -6.34
N PHE A 42 6.76 -12.80 -7.03
CA PHE A 42 6.91 -12.11 -8.32
C PHE A 42 6.65 -10.62 -8.13
N PHE A 43 7.70 -9.83 -8.22
CA PHE A 43 7.62 -8.38 -8.09
C PHE A 43 8.11 -7.68 -9.36
N PRO A 44 7.62 -6.45 -9.65
CA PRO A 44 8.10 -5.69 -10.80
C PRO A 44 9.60 -5.41 -10.69
N ASN A 45 10.00 -4.67 -9.69
CA ASN A 45 11.35 -4.22 -9.38
C ASN A 45 11.47 -3.79 -7.91
N ALA A 46 12.62 -3.25 -7.52
CA ALA A 46 12.90 -2.73 -6.18
C ALA A 46 13.00 -1.19 -6.16
N ASP A 47 12.16 -0.50 -6.92
CA ASP A 47 12.08 0.97 -6.87
C ASP A 47 11.49 1.46 -5.55
N ILE A 48 11.79 2.71 -5.18
CA ILE A 48 11.16 3.34 -4.02
C ILE A 48 9.67 3.59 -4.29
N GLY A 49 8.81 3.21 -3.36
CA GLY A 49 7.35 3.42 -3.46
C GLY A 49 6.55 2.59 -2.46
N GLY A 50 5.25 2.85 -2.39
CA GLY A 50 4.34 2.17 -1.46
C GLY A 50 4.24 0.66 -1.72
N SER A 51 3.93 0.23 -2.95
CA SER A 51 3.83 -1.19 -3.29
C SER A 51 5.14 -1.96 -3.05
N PRO A 52 6.34 -1.46 -3.44
CA PRO A 52 7.59 -2.12 -3.10
C PRO A 52 7.85 -2.21 -1.60
N LYS A 53 7.42 -1.21 -0.80
CA LYS A 53 7.52 -1.28 0.66
C LYS A 53 6.69 -2.42 1.23
N VAL A 54 5.45 -2.57 0.79
CA VAL A 54 4.58 -3.70 1.19
C VAL A 54 5.19 -5.04 0.77
N ASN A 55 5.77 -5.13 -0.43
CA ASN A 55 6.46 -6.33 -0.90
C ASN A 55 7.66 -6.71 -0.02
N ILE A 56 8.42 -5.71 0.49
CA ILE A 56 9.48 -5.92 1.48
C ILE A 56 8.90 -6.46 2.78
N ASP A 57 7.81 -5.86 3.28
CA ASP A 57 7.18 -6.28 4.52
C ASP A 57 6.64 -7.71 4.42
N ILE A 58 6.00 -8.10 3.30
CA ILE A 58 5.59 -9.49 3.03
C ILE A 58 6.81 -10.42 3.04
N THR A 59 7.90 -10.03 2.37
CA THR A 59 9.12 -10.84 2.31
C THR A 59 9.71 -11.06 3.71
N ASN A 60 9.74 -10.02 4.54
CA ASN A 60 10.21 -10.10 5.92
C ASN A 60 9.37 -11.05 6.78
N CYS A 61 8.04 -11.08 6.58
CA CYS A 61 7.14 -11.96 7.34
C CYS A 61 7.42 -13.46 7.12
N ILE A 62 8.04 -13.81 5.99
CA ILE A 62 8.27 -15.21 5.58
C ILE A 62 9.75 -15.52 5.28
N LYS A 63 10.68 -14.67 5.72
CA LYS A 63 12.12 -14.84 5.47
C LYS A 63 12.66 -16.18 5.95
N ASP A 64 12.12 -16.71 7.05
CA ASP A 64 12.45 -18.04 7.60
C ASP A 64 12.17 -19.19 6.63
N LYS A 65 11.22 -19.03 5.70
CA LYS A 65 10.90 -19.99 4.61
C LYS A 65 11.80 -19.83 3.38
N LYS A 66 12.79 -18.92 3.44
CA LYS A 66 13.78 -18.67 2.39
C LYS A 66 13.14 -18.49 1.01
N PRO A 67 12.25 -17.51 0.83
CA PRO A 67 11.52 -17.33 -0.43
C PRO A 67 12.46 -17.03 -1.60
N LEU A 68 12.01 -17.35 -2.82
CA LEU A 68 12.66 -16.92 -4.05
C LEU A 68 11.93 -15.73 -4.64
N ILE A 69 12.60 -14.59 -4.75
CA ILE A 69 12.07 -13.37 -5.40
C ILE A 69 12.48 -13.36 -6.87
N ILE A 70 11.54 -13.01 -7.73
CA ILE A 70 11.75 -12.86 -9.18
C ILE A 70 11.38 -11.42 -9.56
N PHE A 71 12.38 -10.61 -9.91
CA PHE A 71 12.19 -9.29 -10.50
C PHE A 71 12.12 -9.40 -12.02
N SER A 72 11.15 -8.69 -12.63
CA SER A 72 10.83 -8.86 -14.05
C SER A 72 10.86 -7.59 -14.87
N LYS A 73 10.88 -6.41 -14.24
CA LYS A 73 10.83 -5.10 -14.90
C LYS A 73 12.09 -4.31 -14.63
N LYS A 74 12.54 -3.56 -15.63
CA LYS A 74 13.68 -2.64 -15.48
C LYS A 74 13.38 -1.61 -14.38
N PRO A 75 14.25 -1.48 -13.35
CA PRO A 75 14.06 -0.49 -12.31
C PRO A 75 14.36 0.93 -12.83
N ASN A 76 13.70 1.94 -12.25
CA ASN A 76 14.00 3.34 -12.48
C ASN A 76 15.14 3.84 -11.55
N ASN A 77 15.10 3.42 -10.28
CA ASN A 77 16.07 3.88 -9.27
C ASN A 77 16.62 2.75 -8.38
N ASN A 78 15.92 1.63 -8.25
CA ASN A 78 16.33 0.43 -7.52
C ASN A 78 16.73 0.69 -6.03
N LYS A 79 16.23 1.77 -5.42
CA LYS A 79 16.64 2.23 -4.09
C LYS A 79 16.30 1.27 -2.95
N PHE A 80 15.31 0.40 -3.14
CA PHE A 80 14.91 -0.59 -2.13
C PHE A 80 15.57 -1.96 -2.33
N LYS A 81 16.51 -2.12 -3.26
CA LYS A 81 17.13 -3.41 -3.54
C LYS A 81 17.80 -4.02 -2.31
N ASP A 82 18.51 -3.21 -1.53
CA ASP A 82 19.22 -3.67 -0.34
C ASP A 82 18.25 -4.16 0.75
N GLN A 83 17.04 -3.59 0.82
CA GLN A 83 16.00 -4.02 1.76
C GLN A 83 15.41 -5.40 1.39
N PHE A 84 15.53 -5.84 0.15
CA PHE A 84 15.20 -7.21 -0.26
C PHE A 84 16.37 -8.20 -0.07
N THR A 85 17.60 -7.69 0.19
CA THR A 85 18.78 -8.51 0.44
C THR A 85 18.77 -8.99 1.90
N ILE A 86 17.89 -9.95 2.17
CA ILE A 86 17.65 -10.52 3.50
C ILE A 86 18.32 -11.90 3.54
N GLU A 87 18.93 -12.26 4.67
CA GLU A 87 19.53 -13.57 4.85
C GLU A 87 18.53 -14.70 4.55
N GLY A 88 18.94 -15.65 3.72
CA GLY A 88 18.12 -16.76 3.28
C GLY A 88 17.18 -16.46 2.09
N VAL A 89 16.95 -15.21 1.74
CA VAL A 89 16.17 -14.81 0.56
C VAL A 89 17.03 -14.86 -0.69
N ARG A 90 16.57 -15.56 -1.71
CA ARG A 90 17.24 -15.60 -3.03
C ARG A 90 16.54 -14.66 -4.00
N ILE A 91 17.30 -13.89 -4.76
CA ILE A 91 16.78 -12.98 -5.77
C ILE A 91 17.25 -13.45 -7.16
N ILE A 92 16.31 -13.53 -8.10
CA ILE A 92 16.58 -13.70 -9.53
C ILE A 92 16.03 -12.44 -10.24
N ASP A 93 16.93 -11.66 -10.81
CA ASP A 93 16.60 -10.47 -11.57
C ASP A 93 16.61 -10.78 -13.06
N LEU A 94 15.42 -10.89 -13.65
CA LEU A 94 15.23 -11.27 -15.06
C LEU A 94 15.06 -10.06 -15.99
N HIS A 95 14.98 -8.83 -15.49
CA HIS A 95 14.60 -7.66 -16.29
C HIS A 95 15.45 -7.52 -17.58
N LYS A 96 16.77 -7.78 -17.50
CA LYS A 96 17.67 -7.70 -18.66
C LYS A 96 17.30 -8.68 -19.78
N HIS A 97 16.67 -9.79 -19.44
CA HIS A 97 16.33 -10.85 -20.39
C HIS A 97 14.89 -10.77 -20.88
N ILE A 98 13.95 -10.37 -20.00
CA ILE A 98 12.51 -10.47 -20.28
C ILE A 98 11.81 -9.13 -20.50
N ASP A 99 12.37 -8.02 -20.02
CA ASP A 99 11.81 -6.67 -20.23
C ASP A 99 12.39 -6.01 -21.50
N ASN A 100 12.38 -6.76 -22.60
CA ASN A 100 12.86 -6.31 -23.89
C ASN A 100 11.79 -6.56 -24.96
N LYS A 101 11.32 -5.47 -25.58
CA LYS A 101 10.27 -5.53 -26.60
C LYS A 101 10.68 -6.25 -27.89
N LEU A 102 11.96 -6.28 -28.20
CA LEU A 102 12.48 -6.89 -29.42
C LEU A 102 12.55 -8.42 -29.34
N TYR A 103 12.66 -8.99 -28.13
CA TYR A 103 12.87 -10.42 -27.92
C TYR A 103 11.77 -11.05 -27.06
N HIS A 104 10.50 -10.84 -27.42
CA HIS A 104 9.37 -11.40 -26.67
C HIS A 104 9.40 -12.92 -26.48
N PHE A 105 9.95 -13.67 -27.43
CA PHE A 105 10.10 -15.13 -27.33
C PHE A 105 11.02 -15.55 -26.16
N VAL A 106 12.01 -14.71 -25.80
CA VAL A 106 12.86 -14.95 -24.63
C VAL A 106 12.03 -14.91 -23.34
N ASN A 107 11.08 -13.98 -23.24
CA ASN A 107 10.15 -13.94 -22.12
C ASN A 107 9.34 -15.24 -21.99
N PHE A 108 8.88 -15.82 -23.12
CA PHE A 108 8.11 -17.06 -23.13
C PHE A 108 8.98 -18.25 -22.69
N PHE A 109 10.21 -18.31 -23.13
CA PHE A 109 11.17 -19.32 -22.72
C PHE A 109 11.43 -19.28 -21.20
N TYR A 110 11.66 -18.09 -20.63
CA TYR A 110 11.84 -17.93 -19.18
C TYR A 110 10.58 -18.29 -18.38
N ARG A 111 9.37 -18.07 -18.91
CA ARG A 111 8.14 -18.59 -18.28
C ARG A 111 8.18 -20.10 -18.13
N GLY A 112 8.64 -20.81 -19.17
CA GLY A 112 8.81 -22.25 -19.14
C GLY A 112 9.82 -22.71 -18.09
N ILE A 113 10.98 -22.07 -18.01
CA ILE A 113 12.03 -22.36 -17.02
C ILE A 113 11.47 -22.20 -15.59
N ILE A 114 10.92 -21.03 -15.29
CA ILE A 114 10.42 -20.74 -13.95
C ILE A 114 9.25 -21.67 -13.58
N ALA A 115 8.33 -21.91 -14.52
CA ALA A 115 7.24 -22.85 -14.30
C ALA A 115 7.75 -24.28 -14.02
N SER A 116 8.81 -24.72 -14.71
CA SER A 116 9.43 -26.02 -14.46
C SER A 116 9.98 -26.11 -13.03
N TRP A 117 10.65 -25.06 -12.55
CA TRP A 117 11.19 -25.01 -11.19
C TRP A 117 10.09 -25.05 -10.14
N ILE A 118 9.07 -24.19 -10.28
CA ILE A 118 7.95 -24.11 -9.34
C ILE A 118 7.16 -25.42 -9.30
N ASN A 119 6.87 -26.01 -10.47
CA ASN A 119 6.05 -27.21 -10.57
C ASN A 119 6.74 -28.46 -9.99
N LYS A 120 8.05 -28.44 -9.76
CA LYS A 120 8.80 -29.53 -9.10
C LYS A 120 8.62 -29.52 -7.58
N GLU A 121 8.34 -28.36 -7.00
CA GLU A 121 8.17 -28.23 -5.55
C GLU A 121 6.77 -28.67 -5.14
N LYS A 122 6.68 -29.60 -4.19
CA LYS A 122 5.38 -30.18 -3.77
C LYS A 122 4.50 -29.15 -3.06
N GLU A 123 5.09 -28.33 -2.23
CA GLU A 123 4.42 -27.33 -1.39
C GLU A 123 4.61 -25.90 -1.92
N ALA A 124 4.71 -25.77 -3.24
CA ALA A 124 4.91 -24.48 -3.85
C ALA A 124 3.70 -23.55 -3.63
N VAL A 125 3.96 -22.30 -3.28
CA VAL A 125 3.00 -21.20 -3.26
C VAL A 125 3.59 -20.04 -4.05
N VAL A 126 2.74 -19.36 -4.82
CA VAL A 126 3.15 -18.23 -5.67
C VAL A 126 2.38 -16.99 -5.26
N LEU A 127 3.10 -15.91 -4.97
CA LEU A 127 2.52 -14.60 -4.74
C LEU A 127 3.10 -13.58 -5.73
N GLY A 128 2.26 -12.71 -6.22
CA GLY A 128 2.68 -11.58 -7.05
C GLY A 128 1.52 -10.63 -7.30
N GLY A 129 1.80 -9.55 -8.00
CA GLY A 129 0.80 -8.55 -8.37
C GLY A 129 1.48 -7.41 -9.10
N GLU A 130 0.68 -6.65 -9.85
CA GLU A 130 1.17 -5.47 -10.60
C GLU A 130 2.38 -5.75 -11.51
N CYS A 131 2.55 -7.02 -11.85
CA CYS A 131 3.67 -7.55 -12.59
C CYS A 131 3.17 -8.41 -13.74
N MET A 132 3.38 -7.96 -14.99
CA MET A 132 2.94 -8.67 -16.19
C MET A 132 3.45 -10.12 -16.21
N PHE A 133 4.67 -10.33 -15.78
CA PHE A 133 5.29 -11.65 -15.77
C PHE A 133 4.57 -12.62 -14.84
N PHE A 134 4.13 -12.17 -13.66
CA PHE A 134 3.31 -12.96 -12.74
C PHE A 134 2.05 -13.51 -13.43
N TYR A 135 1.22 -12.64 -14.01
CA TYR A 135 -0.03 -13.06 -14.63
C TYR A 135 0.20 -14.03 -15.79
N LYS A 136 1.24 -13.80 -16.56
CA LYS A 136 1.62 -14.66 -17.70
C LYS A 136 2.24 -16.00 -17.27
N MET A 137 2.67 -16.12 -16.00
CA MET A 137 3.12 -17.38 -15.41
C MET A 137 1.96 -18.30 -15.01
N LEU A 138 0.82 -17.74 -14.58
CA LEU A 138 -0.30 -18.49 -13.99
C LEU A 138 -0.78 -19.67 -14.84
N PRO A 139 -0.87 -19.58 -16.19
CA PRO A 139 -1.30 -20.69 -17.03
C PRO A 139 -0.38 -21.91 -17.02
N HIS A 140 0.88 -21.71 -16.66
CA HIS A 140 1.93 -22.73 -16.79
C HIS A 140 2.19 -23.48 -15.48
N LEU A 141 1.54 -23.06 -14.39
CA LEU A 141 1.64 -23.67 -13.07
C LEU A 141 0.62 -24.80 -12.90
N ARG A 142 0.98 -25.82 -12.11
CA ARG A 142 0.05 -26.90 -11.72
C ARG A 142 -1.18 -26.29 -11.03
N LYS A 143 -2.33 -26.90 -11.21
CA LYS A 143 -3.63 -26.37 -10.69
C LYS A 143 -3.70 -26.36 -9.17
N ASP A 144 -3.01 -27.25 -8.51
CA ASP A 144 -2.96 -27.40 -7.05
C ASP A 144 -2.08 -26.35 -6.35
N ILE A 145 -1.22 -25.63 -7.07
CA ILE A 145 -0.37 -24.58 -6.51
C ILE A 145 -1.23 -23.35 -6.18
N PRO A 146 -1.26 -22.87 -4.92
CA PRO A 146 -1.91 -21.63 -4.55
C PRO A 146 -1.25 -20.43 -5.27
N ARG A 147 -2.08 -19.56 -5.85
CA ARG A 147 -1.67 -18.37 -6.60
C ARG A 147 -2.35 -17.16 -5.99
N ILE A 148 -1.56 -16.32 -5.36
CA ILE A 148 -2.02 -15.19 -4.57
C ILE A 148 -1.66 -13.91 -5.31
N GLU A 149 -2.66 -13.08 -5.59
CA GLU A 149 -2.49 -11.76 -6.18
C GLU A 149 -2.55 -10.70 -5.09
N VAL A 150 -1.61 -9.75 -5.10
CA VAL A 150 -1.68 -8.53 -4.27
C VAL A 150 -1.93 -7.34 -5.19
N CYS A 151 -3.00 -6.60 -4.91
CA CYS A 151 -3.44 -5.43 -5.67
C CYS A 151 -3.28 -4.17 -4.83
N HIS A 152 -2.46 -3.23 -5.30
CA HIS A 152 -2.25 -1.92 -4.67
C HIS A 152 -2.87 -0.78 -5.48
N LEU A 153 -3.03 -0.98 -6.80
CA LEU A 153 -3.46 0.05 -7.74
C LEU A 153 -4.62 -0.43 -8.63
N PRO A 154 -5.62 0.42 -8.87
CA PRO A 154 -6.77 0.08 -9.72
C PRO A 154 -6.39 -0.16 -11.20
N THR A 155 -5.25 0.36 -11.65
CA THR A 155 -4.78 0.26 -13.03
C THR A 155 -4.61 -1.17 -13.51
N TRP A 156 -4.35 -2.14 -12.60
CA TRP A 156 -4.16 -3.54 -12.93
C TRP A 156 -5.45 -4.36 -12.98
N LEU A 157 -6.58 -3.84 -12.45
CA LEU A 157 -7.83 -4.57 -12.38
C LEU A 157 -8.39 -4.96 -13.76
N HIS A 158 -8.25 -4.09 -14.75
CA HIS A 158 -8.68 -4.36 -16.13
C HIS A 158 -7.86 -5.46 -16.82
N TYR A 159 -6.64 -5.69 -16.37
CA TYR A 159 -5.79 -6.75 -16.89
C TYR A 159 -6.01 -8.06 -16.15
N SER A 160 -6.00 -8.02 -14.82
CA SER A 160 -6.07 -9.20 -13.96
C SER A 160 -7.41 -9.91 -14.02
N ILE A 161 -8.51 -9.22 -14.41
CA ILE A 161 -9.83 -9.84 -14.57
C ILE A 161 -9.80 -11.08 -15.49
N GLY A 162 -8.96 -11.08 -16.51
CA GLY A 162 -8.82 -12.23 -17.41
C GLY A 162 -8.10 -13.46 -16.81
N HIS A 163 -7.59 -13.35 -15.59
CA HIS A 163 -6.87 -14.40 -14.89
C HIS A 163 -7.52 -14.90 -13.59
N ILE A 164 -8.72 -14.38 -13.24
CA ILE A 164 -9.38 -14.64 -11.95
C ILE A 164 -9.65 -16.13 -11.69
N ASP A 165 -9.89 -16.90 -12.73
CA ASP A 165 -10.09 -18.35 -12.64
C ASP A 165 -8.80 -19.10 -12.23
N ARG A 166 -7.64 -18.46 -12.40
CA ARG A 166 -6.31 -18.99 -12.10
C ARG A 166 -5.71 -18.46 -10.81
N ILE A 167 -6.40 -17.52 -10.16
CA ILE A 167 -5.99 -16.89 -8.91
C ILE A 167 -6.78 -17.54 -7.76
N THR A 168 -6.07 -17.98 -6.73
CA THR A 168 -6.66 -18.60 -5.54
C THR A 168 -7.20 -17.53 -4.60
N TRP A 169 -6.40 -16.49 -4.33
CA TRP A 169 -6.74 -15.38 -3.47
C TRP A 169 -6.32 -14.07 -4.10
N ARG A 170 -7.14 -13.04 -3.96
CA ARG A 170 -6.86 -11.67 -4.36
C ARG A 170 -6.87 -10.79 -3.12
N ILE A 171 -5.72 -10.21 -2.79
CA ILE A 171 -5.52 -9.37 -1.60
C ILE A 171 -5.51 -7.92 -2.05
N PHE A 172 -6.27 -7.09 -1.37
CA PHE A 172 -6.36 -5.65 -1.61
C PHE A 172 -5.78 -4.88 -0.45
N SER A 173 -5.01 -3.84 -0.75
CA SER A 173 -4.39 -2.95 0.24
C SER A 173 -5.33 -1.86 0.75
N THR A 174 -6.52 -1.71 0.15
CA THR A 174 -7.58 -0.80 0.60
C THR A 174 -8.94 -1.42 0.40
N GLN A 175 -9.88 -1.13 1.30
CA GLN A 175 -11.27 -1.60 1.18
C GLN A 175 -11.92 -1.08 -0.11
N LYS A 176 -11.67 0.19 -0.44
CA LYS A 176 -12.17 0.80 -1.69
C LYS A 176 -11.76 0.02 -2.94
N LEU A 177 -10.49 -0.44 -3.00
CA LEU A 177 -10.02 -1.21 -4.14
C LEU A 177 -10.73 -2.57 -4.25
N LYS A 178 -11.04 -3.20 -3.11
CA LYS A 178 -11.86 -4.40 -3.06
C LYS A 178 -13.28 -4.14 -3.58
N GLU A 179 -13.90 -3.03 -3.20
CA GLU A 179 -15.23 -2.61 -3.68
C GLU A 179 -15.23 -2.34 -5.18
N GLU A 180 -14.21 -1.69 -5.72
CA GLU A 180 -14.05 -1.49 -7.17
C GLU A 180 -13.96 -2.82 -7.92
N VAL A 181 -13.33 -3.83 -7.34
CA VAL A 181 -13.29 -5.19 -7.92
C VAL A 181 -14.63 -5.88 -7.83
N ILE A 182 -15.35 -5.75 -6.73
CA ILE A 182 -16.72 -6.28 -6.60
C ILE A 182 -17.60 -5.69 -7.69
N LYS A 183 -17.60 -4.36 -7.86
CA LYS A 183 -18.33 -3.68 -8.94
C LYS A 183 -17.91 -4.18 -10.32
N GLN A 184 -16.62 -4.35 -10.58
CA GLN A 184 -16.13 -4.91 -11.83
C GLN A 184 -16.64 -6.34 -12.06
N TYR A 185 -16.72 -7.16 -11.00
CA TYR A 185 -17.26 -8.52 -11.08
C TYR A 185 -18.75 -8.50 -11.41
N ASP A 186 -19.54 -7.63 -10.79
CA ASP A 186 -20.97 -7.45 -11.07
C ASP A 186 -21.19 -7.04 -12.53
N GLU A 187 -20.46 -6.04 -13.03
CA GLU A 187 -20.52 -5.56 -14.41
C GLU A 187 -20.16 -6.64 -15.45
N ASN A 188 -19.35 -7.63 -15.08
CA ASN A 188 -18.93 -8.73 -15.94
C ASN A 188 -19.67 -10.04 -15.67
N SER A 189 -20.69 -10.05 -14.81
CA SER A 189 -21.47 -11.24 -14.42
C SER A 189 -20.57 -12.42 -13.99
N ILE A 190 -19.60 -12.13 -13.11
CA ILE A 190 -18.66 -13.11 -12.59
C ILE A 190 -19.37 -14.02 -11.57
N GLU A 191 -19.08 -15.30 -11.62
CA GLU A 191 -19.67 -16.29 -10.70
C GLU A 191 -19.34 -16.00 -9.23
N GLN A 192 -20.32 -16.17 -8.35
CA GLN A 192 -20.23 -15.90 -6.90
C GLN A 192 -19.04 -16.58 -6.21
N LYS A 193 -18.62 -17.74 -6.67
CA LYS A 193 -17.44 -18.43 -6.10
C LYS A 193 -16.14 -17.62 -6.13
N PHE A 194 -16.02 -16.64 -7.04
CA PHE A 194 -14.83 -15.79 -7.14
C PHE A 194 -14.84 -14.65 -6.11
N TYR A 195 -16.02 -14.22 -5.65
CA TYR A 195 -16.13 -13.17 -4.61
C TYR A 195 -15.54 -13.65 -3.28
N ASN A 196 -15.71 -14.94 -2.95
CA ASN A 196 -15.15 -15.54 -1.73
C ASN A 196 -13.60 -15.58 -1.71
N ARG A 197 -12.96 -15.25 -2.82
CA ARG A 197 -11.49 -15.17 -2.97
C ARG A 197 -10.93 -13.75 -2.77
N LEU A 198 -11.80 -12.77 -2.51
CA LEU A 198 -11.42 -11.38 -2.33
C LEU A 198 -11.14 -11.11 -0.85
N LEU A 199 -9.88 -10.90 -0.52
CA LEU A 199 -9.42 -10.61 0.83
C LEU A 199 -8.95 -9.15 0.92
N PHE A 200 -9.08 -8.58 2.11
CA PHE A 200 -8.50 -7.29 2.44
C PHE A 200 -7.52 -7.50 3.58
N ILE A 201 -6.30 -7.01 3.42
CA ILE A 201 -5.26 -7.02 4.44
C ILE A 201 -4.68 -5.61 4.51
N ASP A 202 -4.77 -5.01 5.69
CA ASP A 202 -4.19 -3.70 5.96
C ASP A 202 -2.66 -3.69 5.80
N ASN A 203 -2.11 -2.57 5.34
CA ASN A 203 -0.66 -2.39 5.33
C ASN A 203 -0.13 -2.28 6.76
N ALA A 204 1.10 -2.76 6.98
CA ALA A 204 1.74 -2.67 8.28
C ALA A 204 2.53 -1.38 8.45
N ILE A 205 2.59 -0.92 9.69
CA ILE A 205 3.55 0.07 10.18
C ILE A 205 4.21 -0.44 11.46
N ASP A 206 5.35 0.14 11.80
CA ASP A 206 5.95 -0.07 13.10
C ASP A 206 5.23 0.79 14.13
N ILE A 207 4.69 0.16 15.17
CA ILE A 207 3.98 0.86 16.25
C ILE A 207 5.02 1.39 17.24
N PRO A 208 5.17 2.72 17.37
CA PRO A 208 6.13 3.30 18.29
C PRO A 208 5.71 3.12 19.76
N ALA A 209 6.64 3.27 20.70
CA ALA A 209 6.27 3.43 22.10
C ALA A 209 5.37 4.65 22.27
N TYR A 210 4.37 4.54 23.16
CA TYR A 210 3.53 5.69 23.46
C TYR A 210 4.27 6.64 24.40
N GLU A 211 4.27 7.91 24.04
CA GLU A 211 4.76 9.00 24.89
C GLU A 211 3.63 10.01 25.08
N GLU A 212 3.32 10.30 26.33
CA GLU A 212 2.39 11.38 26.66
C GLU A 212 3.07 12.71 26.40
N ILE A 213 2.36 13.63 25.74
CA ILE A 213 2.84 14.99 25.50
C ILE A 213 1.95 15.99 26.22
N ASN A 214 2.55 17.09 26.62
CA ASN A 214 1.83 18.19 27.25
C ASN A 214 2.35 19.52 26.70
N ASN A 215 1.90 19.84 25.50
CA ASN A 215 2.27 21.07 24.81
C ASN A 215 1.47 22.26 25.42
N GLU A 216 2.14 23.41 25.59
CA GLU A 216 1.50 24.65 26.05
C GLU A 216 0.48 25.15 25.02
N LYS A 217 0.84 25.08 23.74
CA LYS A 217 -0.05 25.33 22.60
C LYS A 217 -0.39 24.04 21.92
N LEU A 218 -1.55 23.97 21.27
CA LEU A 218 -1.92 22.81 20.48
C LEU A 218 -1.02 22.74 19.22
N GLU A 219 -0.26 21.65 19.06
CA GLU A 219 0.63 21.43 17.92
C GLU A 219 -0.10 20.65 16.82
N ILE A 220 -0.45 21.35 15.74
CA ILE A 220 -1.10 20.78 14.57
C ILE A 220 -0.07 20.56 13.46
N VAL A 221 -0.06 19.36 12.85
CA VAL A 221 0.82 19.06 11.74
C VAL A 221 0.05 18.68 10.48
N PHE A 222 0.52 19.16 9.34
CA PHE A 222 0.23 18.60 8.02
C PHE A 222 1.47 17.87 7.51
N ILE A 223 1.29 16.66 6.97
CA ILE A 223 2.37 15.90 6.33
C ILE A 223 1.87 15.37 4.99
N GLY A 224 2.49 15.85 3.91
CA GLY A 224 2.07 15.46 2.57
C GLY A 224 2.67 16.31 1.45
N ARG A 225 2.41 15.91 0.21
CA ARG A 225 2.83 16.68 -0.96
C ARG A 225 2.02 17.95 -1.12
N GLY A 226 2.65 19.01 -1.58
CA GLY A 226 1.97 20.20 -2.10
C GLY A 226 1.28 19.91 -3.43
N SER A 227 0.02 19.49 -3.40
CA SER A 227 -0.73 19.11 -4.59
C SER A 227 -2.21 19.54 -4.49
N PRO A 228 -2.91 19.72 -5.63
CA PRO A 228 -4.34 20.01 -5.64
C PRO A 228 -5.18 18.97 -4.88
N GLN A 229 -4.75 17.71 -4.88
CA GLN A 229 -5.41 16.64 -4.13
C GLN A 229 -5.44 16.92 -2.63
N LYS A 230 -4.36 17.44 -2.07
CA LYS A 230 -4.22 17.66 -0.61
C LYS A 230 -4.89 18.94 -0.13
N ARG A 231 -5.21 19.87 -1.03
CA ARG A 231 -5.87 21.15 -0.74
C ARG A 231 -5.22 21.91 0.43
N VAL A 232 -3.89 21.96 0.45
CA VAL A 232 -3.10 22.63 1.50
C VAL A 232 -3.52 24.09 1.72
N PRO A 233 -3.98 24.85 0.69
CA PRO A 233 -4.51 26.22 0.90
C PRO A 233 -5.64 26.30 1.92
N LEU A 234 -6.46 25.28 2.09
CA LEU A 234 -7.51 25.26 3.12
C LEU A 234 -6.92 25.16 4.53
N ILE A 235 -5.84 24.40 4.69
CA ILE A 235 -5.15 24.27 5.98
C ILE A 235 -4.48 25.59 6.35
N THR A 236 -3.84 26.27 5.40
CA THR A 236 -3.23 27.59 5.68
C THR A 236 -4.29 28.66 5.95
N ALA A 237 -5.48 28.56 5.34
CA ALA A 237 -6.62 29.45 5.67
C ALA A 237 -7.13 29.20 7.11
N ILE A 238 -7.22 27.94 7.54
CA ILE A 238 -7.52 27.59 8.94
C ILE A 238 -6.46 28.18 9.88
N ALA A 239 -5.17 27.97 9.59
CA ALA A 239 -4.06 28.50 10.38
C ALA A 239 -4.08 30.03 10.48
N LYS A 240 -4.36 30.72 9.38
CA LYS A 240 -4.49 32.17 9.35
C LYS A 240 -5.63 32.68 10.22
N ARG A 241 -6.82 32.07 10.11
CA ARG A 241 -8.00 32.44 10.91
C ARG A 241 -7.76 32.24 12.41
N MET A 242 -7.07 31.17 12.78
CA MET A 242 -6.75 30.90 14.19
C MET A 242 -5.67 31.86 14.70
N HIS A 243 -4.67 32.20 13.88
CA HIS A 243 -3.67 33.19 14.22
C HIS A 243 -4.26 34.57 14.44
N GLU A 244 -5.15 35.04 13.55
CA GLU A 244 -5.85 36.31 13.67
C GLU A 244 -6.73 36.38 14.90
N ALA A 245 -7.29 35.24 15.36
CA ALA A 245 -8.05 35.11 16.57
C ALA A 245 -7.19 34.99 17.87
N ASN A 246 -5.86 34.89 17.73
CA ASN A 246 -4.93 34.59 18.81
C ASN A 246 -5.24 33.28 19.57
N ASP A 247 -5.78 32.29 18.89
CA ASP A 247 -5.98 30.96 19.47
C ASP A 247 -4.61 30.31 19.82
N PRO A 248 -4.47 29.56 20.94
CA PRO A 248 -3.21 28.98 21.38
C PRO A 248 -2.88 27.70 20.60
N VAL A 249 -2.59 27.86 19.33
CA VAL A 249 -2.25 26.77 18.40
C VAL A 249 -1.05 27.13 17.55
N HIS A 250 -0.28 26.12 17.18
CA HIS A 250 0.85 26.23 16.23
C HIS A 250 0.66 25.24 15.10
N PHE A 251 1.01 25.66 13.86
CA PHE A 251 0.88 24.82 12.67
C PHE A 251 2.24 24.54 12.06
N SER A 252 2.48 23.27 11.79
CA SER A 252 3.66 22.76 11.12
C SER A 252 3.31 22.06 9.82
N PHE A 253 4.13 22.26 8.77
CA PHE A 253 3.95 21.68 7.46
C PHE A 253 5.19 20.90 7.04
N VAL A 254 5.00 19.64 6.63
CA VAL A 254 6.04 18.75 6.11
C VAL A 254 5.70 18.33 4.70
N GLY A 255 6.63 18.53 3.78
CA GLY A 255 6.49 18.25 2.36
C GLY A 255 6.74 19.49 1.50
N ASP A 256 6.61 19.35 0.20
CA ASP A 256 6.85 20.38 -0.81
C ASP A 256 5.64 21.32 -0.99
N VAL A 257 5.12 21.85 0.14
CA VAL A 257 3.88 22.66 0.16
C VAL A 257 4.01 23.99 -0.57
N GLU A 258 5.24 24.49 -0.76
CA GLU A 258 5.58 25.66 -1.54
C GLU A 258 5.11 25.60 -3.01
N ASN A 259 4.82 24.41 -3.51
CA ASN A 259 4.25 24.22 -4.85
C ASN A 259 2.81 24.74 -4.99
N VAL A 260 2.09 24.92 -3.87
CA VAL A 260 0.65 25.28 -3.86
C VAL A 260 0.34 26.44 -2.91
N VAL A 261 1.30 26.87 -2.08
CA VAL A 261 1.15 27.96 -1.10
C VAL A 261 2.40 28.82 -1.10
N ASN A 262 2.23 30.14 -1.08
CA ASN A 262 3.35 31.06 -0.81
C ASN A 262 3.62 31.06 0.70
N ILE A 263 4.65 30.36 1.15
CA ILE A 263 4.98 30.17 2.57
C ILE A 263 5.33 31.51 3.28
N GLN A 264 5.75 32.53 2.54
CA GLN A 264 6.08 33.85 3.12
C GLN A 264 4.84 34.59 3.66
N ASP A 265 3.65 34.23 3.18
CA ASP A 265 2.39 34.80 3.66
C ASP A 265 1.97 34.25 5.04
N PHE A 266 2.68 33.21 5.55
CA PHE A 266 2.36 32.50 6.79
C PHE A 266 3.58 32.41 7.73
N PRO A 267 4.21 33.53 8.13
CA PRO A 267 5.40 33.54 8.98
C PRO A 267 5.17 32.99 10.40
N PHE A 268 3.91 32.82 10.81
CA PHE A 268 3.47 32.25 12.07
C PHE A 268 3.34 30.71 12.02
N CYS A 269 3.57 30.08 10.86
CA CYS A 269 3.61 28.63 10.68
C CYS A 269 5.06 28.14 10.52
N GLN A 270 5.31 26.89 10.89
CA GLN A 270 6.59 26.23 10.67
C GLN A 270 6.55 25.39 9.38
N PHE A 271 7.51 25.60 8.46
CA PHE A 271 7.64 24.83 7.23
C PHE A 271 8.95 24.05 7.25
N TYR A 272 8.89 22.72 7.22
CA TYR A 272 10.06 21.84 7.24
C TYR A 272 10.57 21.46 5.86
N GLY A 273 9.78 21.72 4.79
CA GLY A 273 10.06 21.15 3.46
C GLY A 273 10.01 19.62 3.45
N ASN A 274 10.70 19.02 2.49
CA ASN A 274 10.78 17.56 2.40
C ASN A 274 11.72 16.97 3.45
N VAL A 275 11.19 16.24 4.42
CA VAL A 275 11.96 15.58 5.48
C VAL A 275 12.22 14.13 5.11
N ASN A 276 13.49 13.79 4.87
CA ASN A 276 13.95 12.41 4.59
C ASN A 276 14.65 11.76 5.80
N ASN A 277 14.81 12.50 6.90
CA ASN A 277 15.42 12.02 8.12
C ASN A 277 14.37 11.39 9.02
N GLU A 278 14.48 10.07 9.24
CA GLU A 278 13.54 9.29 10.05
C GLU A 278 13.47 9.78 11.51
N SER A 279 14.61 10.12 12.10
CA SER A 279 14.66 10.64 13.48
C SER A 279 13.91 11.96 13.62
N LEU A 280 14.03 12.87 12.63
CA LEU A 280 13.28 14.12 12.60
C LEU A 280 11.79 13.87 12.38
N MET A 281 11.42 12.96 11.47
CA MET A 281 10.02 12.58 11.25
C MET A 281 9.39 12.02 12.53
N ASN A 282 10.09 11.13 13.24
CA ASN A 282 9.62 10.57 14.50
C ASN A 282 9.42 11.66 15.58
N LYS A 283 10.33 12.66 15.64
CA LYS A 283 10.16 13.82 16.53
C LYS A 283 8.92 14.64 16.18
N ILE A 284 8.67 14.85 14.89
CA ILE A 284 7.48 15.60 14.42
C ILE A 284 6.19 14.84 14.79
N TYR A 285 6.12 13.53 14.49
CA TYR A 285 4.97 12.71 14.89
C TYR A 285 4.74 12.74 16.40
N ASN A 286 5.83 12.55 17.16
CA ASN A 286 5.72 12.50 18.62
C ASN A 286 5.37 13.85 19.25
N GLY A 287 5.91 14.95 18.73
CA GLY A 287 5.68 16.30 19.24
C GLY A 287 4.34 16.93 18.84
N SER A 288 3.62 16.35 17.89
CA SER A 288 2.34 16.88 17.41
C SER A 288 1.17 16.34 18.22
N ASP A 289 0.18 17.20 18.50
CA ASP A 289 -1.08 16.82 19.14
C ASP A 289 -2.09 16.26 18.13
N ALA A 290 -2.12 16.83 16.92
CA ALA A 290 -3.04 16.37 15.89
C ALA A 290 -2.48 16.55 14.48
N LEU A 291 -2.91 15.64 13.59
CA LEU A 291 -2.79 15.75 12.15
C LEU A 291 -4.01 16.46 11.58
N ILE A 292 -3.82 17.35 10.61
CA ILE A 292 -4.91 17.89 9.81
C ILE A 292 -4.74 17.56 8.32
N LEU A 293 -5.80 17.04 7.70
CA LEU A 293 -5.88 16.77 6.26
C LEU A 293 -7.19 17.31 5.68
N THR A 294 -7.08 18.07 4.60
CA THR A 294 -8.24 18.61 3.85
C THR A 294 -8.36 18.02 2.45
N SER A 295 -7.85 16.81 2.26
CA SER A 295 -7.74 16.15 0.96
C SER A 295 -9.08 16.00 0.24
N ALA A 296 -9.07 16.11 -1.09
CA ALA A 296 -10.25 15.89 -1.94
C ALA A 296 -10.55 14.39 -2.11
N PHE A 297 -9.52 13.54 -2.08
CA PHE A 297 -9.64 12.08 -2.12
C PHE A 297 -8.37 11.44 -1.52
N GLU A 298 -8.55 10.30 -0.84
CA GLU A 298 -7.48 9.51 -0.23
C GLU A 298 -7.81 8.01 -0.29
N GLY A 299 -6.78 7.16 -0.22
CA GLY A 299 -6.96 5.81 0.30
C GLY A 299 -6.95 5.84 1.84
N LEU A 300 -6.02 5.08 2.44
CA LEU A 300 -5.59 5.32 3.81
C LEU A 300 -4.14 5.84 3.75
N PRO A 301 -3.89 7.13 3.97
CA PRO A 301 -2.53 7.66 3.95
C PRO A 301 -1.68 7.09 5.08
N VAL A 302 -0.43 6.74 4.78
CA VAL A 302 0.52 6.26 5.82
C VAL A 302 0.64 7.25 6.98
N VAL A 303 0.57 8.55 6.71
CA VAL A 303 0.62 9.57 7.77
C VAL A 303 -0.54 9.45 8.76
N VAL A 304 -1.74 9.06 8.31
CA VAL A 304 -2.88 8.80 9.20
C VAL A 304 -2.58 7.61 10.10
N MET A 305 -2.12 6.50 9.50
CA MET A 305 -1.73 5.31 10.25
C MET A 305 -0.66 5.63 11.31
N MET A 306 0.36 6.42 10.94
CA MET A 306 1.42 6.83 11.85
C MET A 306 0.90 7.70 13.00
N MET A 307 0.09 8.73 12.71
CA MET A 307 -0.47 9.59 13.76
C MET A 307 -1.37 8.80 14.72
N MET A 308 -2.18 7.88 14.18
CA MET A 308 -2.95 6.92 15.00
C MET A 308 -2.01 6.10 15.90
N ALA A 309 -0.93 5.56 15.34
CA ALA A 309 0.04 4.73 16.08
C ALA A 309 0.77 5.52 17.18
N TYR A 310 1.04 6.80 16.97
CA TYR A 310 1.59 7.68 18.01
C TYR A 310 0.55 8.11 19.05
N GLY A 311 -0.73 7.74 18.89
CA GLY A 311 -1.82 8.13 19.80
C GLY A 311 -2.19 9.60 19.65
N ARG A 312 -2.11 10.14 18.43
CA ARG A 312 -2.42 11.53 18.11
C ARG A 312 -3.78 11.64 17.43
N VAL A 313 -4.43 12.79 17.57
CA VAL A 313 -5.75 13.01 16.96
C VAL A 313 -5.59 13.19 15.45
N VAL A 314 -6.51 12.60 14.69
CA VAL A 314 -6.61 12.85 13.23
C VAL A 314 -7.84 13.72 12.98
N ILE A 315 -7.62 14.90 12.38
CA ILE A 315 -8.67 15.79 11.84
C ILE A 315 -8.58 15.64 10.33
N SER A 316 -9.61 15.13 9.68
CA SER A 316 -9.55 14.89 8.23
C SER A 316 -10.89 15.05 7.57
N THR A 317 -10.90 15.49 6.30
CA THR A 317 -12.10 15.37 5.46
C THR A 317 -12.51 13.90 5.35
N ALA A 318 -13.82 13.63 5.43
CA ALA A 318 -14.43 12.30 5.38
C ALA A 318 -14.45 11.76 3.93
N VAL A 319 -13.26 11.54 3.34
CA VAL A 319 -13.12 11.11 1.96
C VAL A 319 -12.62 9.67 1.85
N ASN A 320 -13.26 8.91 0.96
CA ASN A 320 -12.87 7.55 0.57
C ASN A 320 -12.56 6.63 1.76
N GLY A 321 -11.30 6.15 1.91
CA GLY A 321 -10.90 5.19 2.93
C GLY A 321 -10.68 5.76 4.34
N ILE A 322 -10.74 7.07 4.55
CA ILE A 322 -10.57 7.66 5.88
C ILE A 322 -11.67 7.22 6.86
N PRO A 323 -12.97 7.26 6.49
CA PRO A 323 -14.05 6.83 7.39
C PRO A 323 -14.04 5.34 7.77
N ASP A 324 -13.27 4.50 7.05
CA ASP A 324 -13.13 3.08 7.39
C ASP A 324 -12.33 2.87 8.69
N TYR A 325 -11.54 3.88 9.09
CA TYR A 325 -10.64 3.83 10.26
C TYR A 325 -10.87 4.93 11.27
N ILE A 326 -11.41 6.06 10.83
CA ILE A 326 -11.69 7.21 11.70
C ILE A 326 -13.20 7.35 11.85
N SER A 327 -13.68 7.17 13.07
CA SER A 327 -15.05 7.44 13.49
C SER A 327 -15.09 8.78 14.22
N HIS A 328 -15.95 9.69 13.74
CA HIS A 328 -16.08 11.05 14.30
C HIS A 328 -16.40 11.03 15.80
N MET A 329 -15.65 11.79 16.60
CA MET A 329 -15.78 11.90 18.06
C MET A 329 -15.49 10.62 18.85
N GLU A 330 -15.11 9.53 18.18
CA GLU A 330 -14.71 8.27 18.83
C GLU A 330 -13.19 8.12 18.88
N ASN A 331 -12.52 8.24 17.70
CA ASN A 331 -11.07 8.10 17.57
C ASN A 331 -10.42 9.17 16.67
N GLY A 332 -11.19 10.20 16.27
CA GLY A 332 -10.73 11.32 15.48
C GLY A 332 -11.87 12.26 15.14
N LEU A 333 -11.60 13.24 14.29
CA LEU A 333 -12.56 14.29 13.92
C LEU A 333 -12.69 14.33 12.40
N LEU A 334 -13.88 14.02 11.89
CA LEU A 334 -14.17 14.00 10.46
C LEU A 334 -14.87 15.29 10.02
N ILE A 335 -14.25 16.01 9.09
CA ILE A 335 -14.84 17.13 8.36
C ILE A 335 -15.76 16.56 7.29
N THR A 336 -17.05 16.80 7.40
CA THR A 336 -18.07 16.27 6.49
C THR A 336 -18.47 17.25 5.40
N ALA A 337 -18.14 18.52 5.59
CA ALA A 337 -18.37 19.57 4.61
C ALA A 337 -17.63 19.30 3.29
N THR A 338 -18.24 19.71 2.19
CA THR A 338 -17.68 19.62 0.81
C THR A 338 -17.27 20.98 0.25
N GLU A 339 -17.91 22.04 0.71
CA GLU A 339 -17.62 23.43 0.34
C GLU A 339 -16.38 23.93 1.12
N GLU A 340 -15.46 24.60 0.43
CA GLU A 340 -14.18 25.01 0.99
C GLU A 340 -14.31 25.85 2.26
N GLU A 341 -15.20 26.85 2.27
CA GLU A 341 -15.41 27.70 3.44
C GLU A 341 -15.96 26.91 4.63
N LYS A 342 -16.87 25.99 4.40
CA LYS A 342 -17.40 25.12 5.46
C LYS A 342 -16.35 24.11 5.98
N ILE A 343 -15.45 23.64 5.11
CA ILE A 343 -14.30 22.82 5.53
C ILE A 343 -13.41 23.60 6.49
N ILE A 344 -13.17 24.88 6.18
CA ILE A 344 -12.39 25.77 7.04
C ILE A 344 -13.12 25.97 8.38
N ASP A 345 -14.41 26.24 8.37
CA ASP A 345 -15.22 26.44 9.58
C ASP A 345 -15.23 25.22 10.48
N GLU A 346 -15.47 24.01 9.94
CA GLU A 346 -15.41 22.76 10.69
C GLU A 346 -13.99 22.53 11.24
N GLY A 347 -12.93 22.75 10.44
CA GLY A 347 -11.54 22.59 10.86
C GLY A 347 -11.20 23.51 12.05
N VAL A 348 -11.56 24.78 11.99
CA VAL A 348 -11.39 25.76 13.08
C VAL A 348 -12.16 25.30 14.33
N SER A 349 -13.41 24.88 14.16
CA SER A 349 -14.26 24.42 15.27
C SER A 349 -13.65 23.22 15.99
N TYR A 350 -13.15 22.23 15.24
CA TYR A 350 -12.54 21.02 15.82
C TYR A 350 -11.22 21.33 16.53
N ILE A 351 -10.41 22.22 16.00
CA ILE A 351 -9.16 22.64 16.66
C ILE A 351 -9.48 23.36 17.97
N ARG A 352 -10.46 24.28 17.99
CA ARG A 352 -10.91 24.94 19.21
C ARG A 352 -11.48 23.96 20.24
N LEU A 353 -12.19 22.92 19.79
CA LEU A 353 -12.66 21.86 20.67
C LEU A 353 -11.49 21.15 21.35
N LEU A 354 -10.42 20.82 20.63
CA LEU A 354 -9.22 20.19 21.22
C LEU A 354 -8.44 21.13 22.14
N ILE A 355 -8.43 22.43 21.87
CA ILE A 355 -7.84 23.43 22.77
C ILE A 355 -8.61 23.47 24.08
N ALA A 356 -9.95 23.49 24.02
CA ALA A 356 -10.83 23.62 25.18
C ALA A 356 -10.90 22.34 26.03
N ASP A 357 -10.75 21.14 25.40
CA ASP A 357 -10.92 19.84 26.07
C ASP A 357 -9.71 18.92 25.85
N LYS A 358 -8.69 19.05 26.69
CA LYS A 358 -7.50 18.19 26.70
C LYS A 358 -7.82 16.73 27.03
N ALA A 359 -8.87 16.47 27.82
CA ALA A 359 -9.30 15.11 28.14
C ALA A 359 -9.88 14.41 26.92
N LEU A 360 -10.69 15.11 26.13
CA LEU A 360 -11.19 14.62 24.84
C LEU A 360 -10.03 14.37 23.87
N GLN A 361 -9.08 15.29 23.73
CA GLN A 361 -7.89 15.13 22.89
C GLN A 361 -7.17 13.81 23.23
N LYS A 362 -6.88 13.58 24.52
CA LYS A 362 -6.22 12.36 24.99
C LYS A 362 -7.04 11.10 24.68
N LYS A 363 -8.35 11.14 24.97
CA LYS A 363 -9.27 10.03 24.71
C LYS A 363 -9.28 9.64 23.24
N LEU A 364 -9.45 10.61 22.33
CA LEU A 364 -9.46 10.37 20.88
C LEU A 364 -8.14 9.77 20.40
N GLY A 365 -7.01 10.33 20.84
CA GLY A 365 -5.69 9.85 20.48
C GLY A 365 -5.42 8.42 20.95
N LEU A 366 -5.73 8.10 22.22
CA LEU A 366 -5.56 6.74 22.77
C LEU A 366 -6.44 5.73 22.04
N ARG A 367 -7.71 6.07 21.77
CA ARG A 367 -8.60 5.18 21.02
C ARG A 367 -8.10 4.96 19.59
N SER A 368 -7.59 6.00 18.95
CA SER A 368 -6.94 5.92 17.63
C SER A 368 -5.75 4.95 17.66
N ARG A 369 -4.91 5.01 18.72
CA ARG A 369 -3.77 4.12 18.89
C ARG A 369 -4.18 2.64 19.07
N GLU A 370 -5.22 2.37 19.85
CA GLU A 370 -5.75 1.01 20.02
C GLU A 370 -6.11 0.39 18.67
N ILE A 371 -6.83 1.17 17.83
CA ILE A 371 -7.19 0.75 16.47
C ILE A 371 -5.94 0.54 15.61
N ALA A 372 -4.94 1.42 15.71
CA ALA A 372 -3.69 1.26 14.94
C ALA A 372 -2.94 -0.02 15.33
N ILE A 373 -2.86 -0.36 16.61
CA ILE A 373 -2.25 -1.61 17.10
C ILE A 373 -3.01 -2.82 16.56
N GLU A 374 -4.33 -2.79 16.62
CA GLU A 374 -5.18 -3.87 16.13
C GLU A 374 -5.07 -4.08 14.62
N LYS A 375 -5.10 -2.99 13.84
CA LYS A 375 -5.22 -3.05 12.38
C LYS A 375 -3.87 -3.07 11.67
N PHE A 376 -2.91 -2.25 12.11
CA PHE A 376 -1.71 -1.93 11.35
C PHE A 376 -0.43 -2.53 11.93
N SER A 377 -0.51 -3.30 13.03
CA SER A 377 0.70 -3.89 13.61
C SER A 377 1.34 -4.88 12.64
N ARG A 378 2.67 -4.86 12.60
CA ARG A 378 3.46 -5.80 11.80
C ARG A 378 3.17 -7.26 12.15
N GLU A 379 2.86 -7.54 13.42
CA GLU A 379 2.51 -8.88 13.90
C GLU A 379 1.23 -9.39 13.24
N ASN A 380 0.16 -8.59 13.21
CA ASN A 380 -1.09 -8.95 12.54
C ASN A 380 -0.92 -9.13 11.05
N PHE A 381 -0.23 -8.20 10.40
CA PHE A 381 0.11 -8.29 8.99
C PHE A 381 0.86 -9.60 8.66
N CYS A 382 1.91 -9.90 9.43
CA CYS A 382 2.68 -11.12 9.23
C CYS A 382 1.86 -12.38 9.48
N ARG A 383 1.01 -12.40 10.51
CA ARG A 383 0.12 -13.53 10.79
C ARG A 383 -0.79 -13.83 9.60
N GLU A 384 -1.42 -12.80 9.01
CA GLU A 384 -2.33 -12.97 7.88
C GLU A 384 -1.60 -13.46 6.62
N TYR A 385 -0.47 -12.84 6.27
CA TYR A 385 0.31 -13.29 5.12
C TYR A 385 0.93 -14.68 5.32
N ARG A 386 1.40 -15.01 6.52
CA ARG A 386 1.93 -16.35 6.84
C ARG A 386 0.84 -17.41 6.69
N GLN A 387 -0.37 -17.14 7.20
CA GLN A 387 -1.50 -18.08 7.07
C GLN A 387 -1.83 -18.38 5.59
N LEU A 388 -1.74 -17.38 4.71
CA LEU A 388 -2.00 -17.54 3.27
C LEU A 388 -0.88 -18.24 2.52
N LEU A 389 0.39 -17.95 2.88
CA LEU A 389 1.58 -18.40 2.15
C LEU A 389 2.13 -19.73 2.66
N ILE A 390 1.89 -20.07 3.92
CA ILE A 390 2.52 -21.22 4.57
C ILE A 390 1.46 -22.18 5.13
N GLY A 391 0.22 -21.71 5.30
CA GLY A 391 -0.86 -22.44 5.98
C GLY A 391 -0.84 -22.21 7.50
N LYS A 392 -1.72 -22.89 8.22
CA LYS A 392 -1.70 -22.87 9.69
C LYS A 392 -0.47 -23.66 10.16
N GLU A 393 0.45 -22.99 10.83
CA GLU A 393 1.52 -23.62 11.60
C GLU A 393 0.96 -24.33 12.82
#